data_14e478533bf71823de8155f6161fee13
#
_entry.id   14e478533bf71823de8155f6161fee13
#
_cell.length_a   1.000
_cell.length_b   1.000
_cell.length_c   1.000
_cell.angle_alpha   90.00
_cell.angle_beta   90.00
_cell.angle_gamma   90.00
#
_symmetry.space_group_name_H-M   'P 1'
#
loop_
_entity.id
_entity.type
_entity.pdbx_description
1 polymer ?
#
loop_
_entity_poly.entity_id
_entity_poly.type
_entity_poly.pdbx_seq_one_letter_code
_entity_poly.pdbx_strand_id
1 'polypeptide(L)'
;MTRVKVRVVDAYVYRKTGDKIKYLILKRARTKMYEHLWQGVAGKIEKGEQAWQAAIRELKEETGLDPIRIFVADHVSKFYETHGDRVNLIPVFGIEVDSDIISLSRE
;
A
#
# COMPACT_ATOMS: atom_id res chain seq x y z
N MET A 1 -4.22 21.06 20.12
CA MET A 1 -5.35 20.29 19.56
C MET A 1 -4.83 19.15 18.68
N THR A 2 -5.36 17.97 18.90
CA THR A 2 -4.99 16.80 18.10
C THR A 2 -5.40 16.98 16.64
N ARG A 3 -4.48 16.72 15.73
CA ARG A 3 -4.73 16.91 14.30
C ARG A 3 -5.04 15.59 13.60
N VAL A 4 -5.78 15.66 12.52
CA VAL A 4 -6.05 14.52 11.65
C VAL A 4 -5.23 14.69 10.38
N LYS A 5 -4.49 13.64 9.99
CA LYS A 5 -3.60 13.66 8.82
C LYS A 5 -3.84 12.47 7.92
N VAL A 6 -3.70 12.69 6.62
CA VAL A 6 -3.70 11.62 5.63
C VAL A 6 -2.36 11.74 4.89
N ARG A 7 -1.43 10.82 5.19
CA ARG A 7 -0.05 10.92 4.69
C ARG A 7 0.43 9.69 3.94
N VAL A 8 -0.19 8.54 4.19
CA VAL A 8 0.23 7.28 3.60
C VAL A 8 -0.99 6.54 3.06
N VAL A 9 -0.74 5.58 2.19
CA VAL A 9 -1.77 4.70 1.63
C VAL A 9 -1.34 3.26 1.79
N ASP A 10 -2.34 2.36 1.83
CA ASP A 10 -2.13 0.92 1.77
C ASP A 10 -2.88 0.37 0.56
N ALA A 11 -2.35 -0.70 -0.02
CA ALA A 11 -3.02 -1.38 -1.11
C ALA A 11 -2.86 -2.89 -0.97
N TYR A 12 -3.95 -3.59 -1.20
CA TYR A 12 -3.94 -5.04 -1.32
C TYR A 12 -3.93 -5.38 -2.80
N VAL A 13 -2.90 -6.11 -3.22
CA VAL A 13 -2.67 -6.43 -4.62
C VAL A 13 -3.05 -7.89 -4.85
N TYR A 14 -3.80 -8.15 -5.90
CA TYR A 14 -4.25 -9.51 -6.17
C TYR A 14 -4.27 -9.78 -7.67
N ARG A 15 -4.26 -11.06 -7.98
CA ARG A 15 -4.37 -11.56 -9.35
C ARG A 15 -5.49 -12.60 -9.40
N LYS A 16 -6.33 -12.50 -10.42
CA LYS A 16 -7.36 -13.50 -10.68
C LYS A 16 -6.85 -14.52 -11.67
N THR A 17 -7.03 -15.81 -11.36
CA THR A 17 -6.71 -16.91 -12.28
C THR A 17 -7.90 -17.87 -12.25
N GLY A 18 -8.79 -17.78 -13.23
CA GLY A 18 -10.04 -18.52 -13.20
C GLY A 18 -10.91 -18.04 -12.03
N ASP A 19 -11.31 -18.97 -11.16
CA ASP A 19 -12.07 -18.64 -9.94
C ASP A 19 -11.19 -18.40 -8.73
N LYS A 20 -9.88 -18.40 -8.89
CA LYS A 20 -8.95 -18.24 -7.77
C LYS A 20 -8.38 -16.82 -7.70
N ILE A 21 -8.12 -16.37 -6.49
CA ILE A 21 -7.49 -15.08 -6.23
C ILE A 21 -6.20 -15.32 -5.47
N LYS A 22 -5.11 -14.75 -5.97
CA LYS A 22 -3.82 -14.77 -5.28
C LYS A 22 -3.51 -13.36 -4.80
N TYR A 23 -3.13 -13.24 -3.53
CA TYR A 23 -2.74 -11.96 -2.96
C TYR A 23 -1.23 -11.82 -2.96
N LEU A 24 -0.76 -10.61 -3.22
CA LEU A 24 0.65 -10.27 -3.12
C LEU A 24 0.94 -9.85 -1.69
N ILE A 25 1.91 -10.52 -1.08
CA ILE A 25 2.37 -10.18 0.27
C ILE A 25 3.87 -9.95 0.19
N LEU A 26 4.31 -8.78 0.64
CA LEU A 26 5.71 -8.39 0.63
C LEU A 26 6.27 -8.51 2.05
N LYS A 27 7.45 -9.11 2.18
CA LYS A 27 8.15 -9.19 3.45
C LYS A 27 9.04 -7.97 3.60
N ARG A 28 8.97 -7.31 4.75
CA ARG A 28 9.78 -6.11 5.01
C ARG A 28 11.26 -6.46 5.00
N ALA A 29 12.07 -5.51 4.54
CA ALA A 29 13.51 -5.65 4.56
C ALA A 29 14.03 -5.75 5.99
N ARG A 30 15.15 -6.43 6.17
CA ARG A 30 15.74 -6.68 7.51
C ARG A 30 16.08 -5.40 8.25
N THR A 31 16.43 -4.36 7.52
CA THR A 31 16.86 -3.08 8.12
C THR A 31 15.69 -2.18 8.50
N LYS A 32 14.48 -2.57 8.19
CA LYS A 32 13.29 -1.79 8.51
C LYS A 32 12.77 -2.15 9.90
N MET A 33 12.09 -1.18 10.54
CA MET A 33 11.35 -1.46 11.75
C MET A 33 10.33 -2.58 11.46
N TYR A 34 10.12 -3.50 12.37
CA TYR A 34 9.25 -4.65 12.19
C TYR A 34 9.72 -5.56 11.04
N GLU A 35 11.03 -5.78 10.95
CA GLU A 35 11.57 -6.69 9.95
C GLU A 35 10.90 -8.06 10.02
N HIS A 36 10.84 -8.76 8.89
CA HIS A 36 10.18 -10.07 8.73
C HIS A 36 8.65 -10.04 8.80
N LEU A 37 8.03 -8.89 8.98
CA LEU A 37 6.59 -8.79 8.88
C LEU A 37 6.15 -8.73 7.41
N TRP A 38 5.05 -9.39 7.12
CA TRP A 38 4.46 -9.39 5.79
C TRP A 38 3.44 -8.27 5.66
N GLN A 39 3.41 -7.61 4.52
CA GLN A 39 2.48 -6.52 4.27
C GLN A 39 2.16 -6.41 2.79
N GLY A 40 1.08 -5.69 2.46
CA GLY A 40 0.78 -5.30 1.10
C GLY A 40 1.66 -4.14 0.65
N VAL A 41 1.31 -3.51 -0.45
CA VAL A 41 2.00 -2.32 -0.94
C VAL A 41 1.58 -1.12 -0.10
N ALA A 42 2.52 -0.31 0.33
CA ALA A 42 2.26 0.86 1.15
C ALA A 42 3.28 1.95 0.85
N GLY A 43 2.91 3.19 1.10
CA GLY A 43 3.85 4.29 0.93
C GLY A 43 3.24 5.65 1.20
N LYS A 44 4.07 6.66 1.12
CA LYS A 44 3.69 8.05 1.40
C LYS A 44 3.03 8.68 0.18
N ILE A 45 2.05 9.54 0.46
CA ILE A 45 1.44 10.39 -0.57
C ILE A 45 2.37 11.57 -0.77
N GLU A 46 2.79 11.81 -2.01
CA GLU A 46 3.69 12.91 -2.34
C GLU A 46 2.89 14.18 -2.61
N LYS A 47 3.58 15.31 -2.51
CA LYS A 47 2.95 16.61 -2.73
C LYS A 47 2.33 16.68 -4.12
N GLY A 48 1.07 17.10 -4.20
CA GLY A 48 0.34 17.20 -5.45
C GLY A 48 -0.28 15.90 -5.94
N GLU A 49 -0.07 14.82 -5.20
CA GLU A 49 -0.52 13.49 -5.58
C GLU A 49 -1.83 13.16 -4.86
N GLN A 50 -2.75 12.55 -5.57
CA GLN A 50 -3.96 12.00 -4.93
C GLN A 50 -3.61 10.62 -4.34
N ALA A 51 -4.39 10.20 -3.34
CA ALA A 51 -4.11 8.93 -2.66
C ALA A 51 -4.07 7.74 -3.62
N TRP A 52 -5.01 7.63 -4.56
CA TRP A 52 -5.02 6.52 -5.51
C TRP A 52 -3.81 6.55 -6.46
N GLN A 53 -3.33 7.76 -6.79
CA GLN A 53 -2.12 7.90 -7.60
C GLN A 53 -0.89 7.41 -6.84
N ALA A 54 -0.83 7.72 -5.54
CA ALA A 54 0.25 7.22 -4.69
C ALA A 54 0.26 5.70 -4.64
N ALA A 55 -0.93 5.08 -4.54
CA ALA A 55 -1.03 3.62 -4.50
C ALA A 55 -0.48 2.99 -5.78
N ILE A 56 -0.82 3.56 -6.94
CA ILE A 56 -0.32 3.05 -8.23
C ILE A 56 1.18 3.25 -8.35
N ARG A 57 1.68 4.41 -7.95
CA ARG A 57 3.12 4.68 -8.00
C ARG A 57 3.90 3.74 -7.11
N GLU A 58 3.43 3.52 -5.88
CA GLU A 58 4.09 2.60 -4.95
C GLU A 58 4.05 1.16 -5.46
N LEU A 59 2.95 0.76 -6.08
CA LEU A 59 2.87 -0.57 -6.71
C LEU A 59 4.01 -0.73 -7.73
N LYS A 60 4.17 0.25 -8.59
CA LYS A 60 5.20 0.19 -9.64
C LYS A 60 6.61 0.19 -9.05
N GLU A 61 6.86 1.05 -8.06
CA GLU A 61 8.18 1.16 -7.43
C GLU A 61 8.55 -0.10 -6.66
N GLU A 62 7.60 -0.71 -5.95
CA GLU A 62 7.88 -1.85 -5.08
C GLU A 62 7.85 -3.19 -5.81
N THR A 63 7.08 -3.32 -6.88
CA THR A 63 6.87 -4.61 -7.54
C THR A 63 7.16 -4.61 -9.03
N GLY A 64 7.19 -3.45 -9.68
CA GLY A 64 7.31 -3.36 -11.14
C GLY A 64 6.01 -3.65 -11.88
N LEU A 65 4.92 -3.94 -11.17
CA LEU A 65 3.65 -4.29 -11.79
C LEU A 65 2.84 -3.06 -12.17
N ASP A 66 1.98 -3.22 -13.17
CA ASP A 66 1.00 -2.22 -13.56
C ASP A 66 -0.39 -2.70 -13.19
N PRO A 67 -1.28 -1.80 -12.76
CA PRO A 67 -2.62 -2.20 -12.40
C PRO A 67 -3.50 -2.44 -13.63
N ILE A 68 -4.35 -3.48 -13.57
CA ILE A 68 -5.47 -3.63 -14.49
C ILE A 68 -6.63 -2.76 -13.99
N ARG A 69 -6.82 -2.76 -12.68
CA ARG A 69 -7.94 -2.07 -12.06
C ARG A 69 -7.57 -1.69 -10.63
N ILE A 70 -8.03 -0.53 -10.21
CA ILE A 70 -7.89 -0.09 -8.82
C ILE A 70 -9.28 0.34 -8.31
N PHE A 71 -9.57 0.03 -7.06
CA PHE A 71 -10.82 0.44 -6.42
C PHE A 71 -10.57 0.78 -4.97
N VAL A 72 -11.46 1.59 -4.40
CA VAL A 72 -11.39 1.95 -2.99
C VAL A 72 -11.93 0.78 -2.17
N ALA A 73 -11.15 0.31 -1.21
CA ALA A 73 -11.62 -0.69 -0.28
C ALA A 73 -12.60 -0.03 0.70
N ASP A 74 -13.59 -0.79 1.15
CA ASP A 74 -14.58 -0.27 2.10
C ASP A 74 -13.99 -0.27 3.52
N HIS A 75 -12.87 0.41 3.66
CA HIS A 75 -12.11 0.43 4.91
C HIS A 75 -11.06 1.54 4.87
N VAL A 76 -10.90 2.23 6.01
CA VAL A 76 -9.83 3.18 6.22
C VAL A 76 -9.12 2.77 7.50
N SER A 77 -7.82 2.50 7.43
CA SER A 77 -7.02 2.20 8.61
C SER A 77 -6.71 3.49 9.35
N LYS A 78 -6.52 3.39 10.67
CA LYS A 78 -6.26 4.58 11.49
C LYS A 78 -5.40 4.20 12.69
N PHE A 79 -4.58 5.16 13.12
CA PHE A 79 -3.82 5.01 14.36
C PHE A 79 -3.48 6.38 14.94
N TYR A 80 -3.35 6.41 16.26
CA TYR A 80 -2.92 7.62 16.95
C TYR A 80 -1.41 7.61 17.14
N GLU A 81 -0.77 8.71 16.77
CA GLU A 81 0.67 8.88 16.87
C GLU A 81 0.95 9.87 18.00
N THR A 82 1.52 9.37 19.11
CA THR A 82 1.77 10.20 20.29
C THR A 82 2.83 11.26 20.04
N HIS A 83 3.87 10.91 19.26
CA HIS A 83 4.98 11.81 18.99
C HIS A 83 4.52 13.13 18.36
N GLY A 84 3.62 13.09 17.42
CA GLY A 84 3.11 14.27 16.75
C GLY A 84 1.75 14.73 17.22
N ASP A 85 1.17 14.03 18.19
CA ASP A 85 -0.20 14.27 18.65
C ASP A 85 -1.16 14.37 17.48
N ARG A 86 -1.27 13.30 16.70
CA ARG A 86 -2.13 13.29 15.52
C ARG A 86 -2.74 11.92 15.30
N VAL A 87 -3.92 11.93 14.70
CA VAL A 87 -4.59 10.73 14.21
C VAL A 87 -4.27 10.62 12.72
N ASN A 88 -3.73 9.48 12.33
CA ASN A 88 -3.42 9.20 10.91
C ASN A 88 -4.53 8.34 10.33
N LEU A 89 -5.10 8.80 9.22
CA LEU A 89 -6.06 8.02 8.44
C LEU A 89 -5.34 7.51 7.19
N ILE A 90 -5.52 6.23 6.89
CA ILE A 90 -4.80 5.57 5.80
C ILE A 90 -5.82 5.02 4.81
N PRO A 91 -5.99 5.66 3.64
CA PRO A 91 -6.85 5.10 2.60
C PRO A 91 -6.35 3.74 2.14
N VAL A 92 -7.25 2.80 1.94
CA VAL A 92 -6.93 1.43 1.55
C VAL A 92 -7.54 1.15 0.18
N PHE A 93 -6.73 0.58 -0.71
CA PHE A 93 -7.13 0.27 -2.08
C PHE A 93 -6.98 -1.20 -2.37
N GLY A 94 -7.79 -1.71 -3.30
CA GLY A 94 -7.58 -3.00 -3.91
C GLY A 94 -7.07 -2.78 -5.32
N ILE A 95 -6.01 -3.50 -5.71
CA ILE A 95 -5.40 -3.36 -7.03
C ILE A 95 -5.31 -4.72 -7.67
N GLU A 96 -5.94 -4.87 -8.83
CA GLU A 96 -5.86 -6.09 -9.62
C GLU A 96 -4.73 -5.98 -10.63
N VAL A 97 -3.89 -7.01 -10.70
CA VAL A 97 -2.81 -7.11 -11.67
C VAL A 97 -2.97 -8.40 -12.48
N ASP A 98 -2.31 -8.48 -13.64
CA ASP A 98 -2.41 -9.66 -14.51
C ASP A 98 -1.16 -10.53 -14.46
N SER A 99 -0.20 -10.19 -13.62
CA SER A 99 1.07 -10.90 -13.53
C SER A 99 1.48 -11.08 -12.09
N ASP A 100 2.18 -12.19 -11.79
CA ASP A 100 2.80 -12.41 -10.50
C ASP A 100 4.33 -12.34 -10.61
N ILE A 101 4.85 -11.87 -11.75
CA ILE A 101 6.27 -11.63 -11.92
C ILE A 101 6.59 -10.29 -11.28
N ILE A 102 7.39 -10.32 -10.24
CA ILE A 102 7.65 -9.16 -9.41
C ILE A 102 9.14 -8.80 -9.47
N SER A 103 9.42 -7.50 -9.63
CA SER A 103 10.76 -6.95 -9.48
C SER A 103 10.79 -6.13 -8.20
N LEU A 104 11.24 -6.73 -7.12
CA LEU A 104 11.23 -6.08 -5.80
C LEU A 104 12.32 -5.03 -5.69
N SER A 105 11.98 -3.92 -5.04
CA SER A 105 12.98 -2.91 -4.70
C SER A 105 13.84 -3.44 -3.56
N ARG A 106 15.03 -2.86 -3.40
CA ARG A 106 15.99 -3.29 -2.38
C ARG A 106 15.84 -2.57 -1.04
N GLU A 107 14.72 -2.02 -0.79
CA GLU A 107 14.50 -1.30 0.46
C GLU A 107 14.49 -2.17 1.70
#